data_b72c54886f9fcb4a7f6073a6ef94e3db
#
_entry.id   b72c54886f9fcb4a7f6073a6ef94e3db
#
_cell.length_a   1.000
_cell.length_b   1.000
_cell.length_c   1.000
_cell.angle_alpha   90.00
_cell.angle_beta   90.00
_cell.angle_gamma   90.00
#
_symmetry.space_group_name_H-M   'P 1'
#
loop_
_entity.id
_entity.type
_entity.pdbx_description
1 polymer ?
#
loop_
_entity_poly.entity_id
_entity_poly.type
_entity_poly.pdbx_seq_one_letter_code
_entity_poly.pdbx_strand_id
1 'polypeptide(L)'
;RHIVISDAGVVASPLARWPQGWEGQFATSHVGDFSLALALDPAKKQEGARLVSLSSSGHHISPVVFEDIQYDIRPYDAWTAYGQSKSANALFVVEAARRWAADGIFANAVMPGAIHTNLQRHSGELVSPEEYWKTPQQGAATSVLVAASPLLEGVSGRYFADCNQAEPIVRASGNPFDEMSLVAH
;
A
#
# COMPACT_ATOMS: atom_id res chain seq x y z
N ARG A 1 19.17 13.42 2.26
CA ARG A 1 17.96 12.76 1.72
C ARG A 1 17.00 12.40 2.84
N HIS A 2 15.73 12.69 2.63
CA HIS A 2 14.67 12.32 3.56
C HIS A 2 14.11 10.92 3.24
N ILE A 3 13.60 10.25 4.27
CA ILE A 3 12.90 8.97 4.14
C ILE A 3 11.53 9.14 4.78
N VAL A 4 10.48 8.73 4.05
CA VAL A 4 9.11 8.69 4.53
C VAL A 4 8.61 7.27 4.37
N ILE A 5 8.18 6.63 5.45
CA ILE A 5 7.58 5.30 5.43
C ILE A 5 6.14 5.44 5.90
N SER A 6 5.21 5.22 4.99
CA SER A 6 3.78 5.27 5.24
C SER A 6 3.29 3.87 5.60
N ASP A 7 3.14 3.62 6.90
CA ASP A 7 2.82 2.29 7.48
C ASP A 7 1.49 2.27 8.25
N ALA A 8 0.80 3.41 8.37
CA ALA A 8 -0.47 3.44 9.07
C ALA A 8 -1.51 2.54 8.37
N GLY A 9 -2.25 1.76 9.17
CA GLY A 9 -3.23 0.87 8.57
C GLY A 9 -4.10 0.13 9.57
N VAL A 10 -5.24 -0.32 9.06
CA VAL A 10 -6.17 -1.25 9.72
C VAL A 10 -6.60 -2.30 8.70
N VAL A 11 -6.94 -3.50 9.15
CA VAL A 11 -7.37 -4.60 8.29
C VAL A 11 -8.71 -5.15 8.74
N ALA A 12 -9.59 -5.39 7.77
CA ALA A 12 -10.88 -6.06 7.93
C ALA A 12 -11.72 -5.49 9.10
N SER A 13 -11.62 -4.20 9.37
CA SER A 13 -12.40 -3.55 10.41
C SER A 13 -13.89 -3.44 10.02
N PRO A 14 -14.80 -3.41 10.98
CA PRO A 14 -16.19 -3.05 10.72
C PRO A 14 -16.30 -1.69 10.04
N LEU A 15 -17.40 -1.47 9.30
CA LEU A 15 -17.64 -0.18 8.68
C LEU A 15 -17.66 0.92 9.76
N ALA A 16 -16.77 1.85 9.59
CA ALA A 16 -16.72 3.09 10.36
C ALA A 16 -16.61 4.26 9.39
N ARG A 17 -17.17 5.41 9.76
CA ARG A 17 -17.06 6.63 8.98
C ARG A 17 -16.43 7.73 9.81
N TRP A 18 -15.49 8.42 9.21
CA TRP A 18 -14.94 9.64 9.77
C TRP A 18 -15.94 10.80 9.62
N PRO A 19 -15.82 11.89 10.41
CA PRO A 19 -16.76 13.02 10.32
C PRO A 19 -16.88 13.62 8.91
N GLN A 20 -15.83 13.47 8.08
CA GLN A 20 -15.80 13.92 6.68
C GLN A 20 -16.50 12.97 5.70
N GLY A 21 -17.08 11.85 6.18
CA GLY A 21 -17.74 10.84 5.37
C GLY A 21 -16.82 9.73 4.84
N TRP A 22 -15.52 9.81 5.09
CA TRP A 22 -14.56 8.80 4.62
C TRP A 22 -14.79 7.44 5.27
N GLU A 23 -14.74 6.38 4.45
CA GLU A 23 -14.69 4.99 4.95
C GLU A 23 -13.40 4.77 5.77
N GLY A 24 -13.52 4.10 6.91
CA GLY A 24 -12.48 4.06 7.94
C GLY A 24 -11.17 3.40 7.52
N GLN A 25 -11.22 2.31 6.76
CA GLN A 25 -10.02 1.64 6.27
C GLN A 25 -9.32 2.45 5.17
N PHE A 26 -10.09 3.00 4.23
CA PHE A 26 -9.56 3.85 3.18
C PHE A 26 -8.96 5.14 3.75
N ALA A 27 -9.66 5.76 4.70
CA ALA A 27 -9.18 6.97 5.37
C ALA A 27 -7.85 6.73 6.11
N THR A 28 -7.76 5.66 6.89
CA THR A 28 -6.59 5.37 7.72
C THR A 28 -5.42 4.86 6.89
N SER A 29 -5.67 3.89 6.00
CA SER A 29 -4.61 3.16 5.30
C SER A 29 -4.14 3.86 4.02
N HIS A 30 -4.90 4.84 3.50
CA HIS A 30 -4.54 5.55 2.26
C HIS A 30 -4.60 7.07 2.41
N VAL A 31 -5.76 7.65 2.75
CA VAL A 31 -5.92 9.12 2.72
C VAL A 31 -4.98 9.82 3.71
N GLY A 32 -4.79 9.24 4.90
CA GLY A 32 -3.85 9.75 5.89
C GLY A 32 -2.42 9.78 5.38
N ASP A 33 -1.95 8.67 4.83
CA ASP A 33 -0.60 8.53 4.28
C ASP A 33 -0.39 9.41 3.06
N PHE A 34 -1.37 9.47 2.15
CA PHE A 34 -1.39 10.36 0.99
C PHE A 34 -1.27 11.83 1.41
N SER A 35 -2.08 12.26 2.38
CA SER A 35 -2.08 13.63 2.89
C SER A 35 -0.75 13.99 3.54
N LEU A 36 -0.17 13.07 4.33
CA LEU A 36 1.15 13.25 4.94
C LEU A 36 2.23 13.38 3.87
N ALA A 37 2.21 12.50 2.87
CA ALA A 37 3.18 12.54 1.79
C ALA A 37 3.11 13.86 1.00
N LEU A 38 1.92 14.40 0.76
CA LEU A 38 1.76 15.72 0.13
C LEU A 38 2.21 16.86 1.03
N ALA A 39 1.89 16.83 2.31
CA ALA A 39 2.29 17.86 3.27
C ALA A 39 3.82 17.97 3.42
N LEU A 40 4.53 16.85 3.25
CA LEU A 40 5.99 16.79 3.30
C LEU A 40 6.68 17.11 1.95
N ASP A 41 5.93 17.40 0.90
CA ASP A 41 6.46 17.66 -0.44
C ASP A 41 7.55 18.75 -0.48
N PRO A 42 7.39 19.92 0.19
CA PRO A 42 8.43 20.93 0.18
C PRO A 42 9.76 20.45 0.76
N ALA A 43 9.72 19.67 1.84
CA ALA A 43 10.94 19.13 2.46
C ALA A 43 11.61 18.07 1.59
N LYS A 44 10.81 17.21 0.94
CA LYS A 44 11.31 16.17 0.04
C LYS A 44 12.06 16.73 -1.17
N LYS A 45 11.56 17.83 -1.73
CA LYS A 45 12.12 18.46 -2.94
C LYS A 45 13.48 19.11 -2.72
N GLN A 46 13.81 19.54 -1.51
CA GLN A 46 15.07 20.23 -1.22
C GLN A 46 16.31 19.33 -1.38
N GLU A 47 16.21 18.07 -0.96
CA GLU A 47 17.36 17.16 -0.90
C GLU A 47 17.09 15.80 -1.60
N GLY A 48 15.94 15.67 -2.20
CA GLY A 48 15.41 14.39 -2.65
C GLY A 48 14.92 13.52 -1.49
N ALA A 49 14.15 12.50 -1.79
CA ALA A 49 13.57 11.62 -0.78
C ALA A 49 13.30 10.21 -1.30
N ARG A 50 13.12 9.28 -0.36
CA ARG A 50 12.49 8.00 -0.62
C ARG A 50 11.16 7.94 0.10
N LEU A 51 10.12 7.59 -0.64
CA LEU A 51 8.78 7.32 -0.13
C LEU A 51 8.53 5.80 -0.23
N VAL A 52 8.25 5.20 0.89
CA VAL A 52 7.87 3.79 1.00
C VAL A 52 6.41 3.73 1.45
N SER A 53 5.53 3.18 0.63
CA SER A 53 4.12 3.02 0.97
C SER A 53 3.79 1.55 1.20
N LEU A 54 3.24 1.24 2.39
CA LEU A 54 2.89 -0.12 2.76
C LEU A 54 1.59 -0.54 2.08
N SER A 55 1.73 -1.40 1.08
CA SER A 55 0.64 -2.13 0.45
C SER A 55 0.48 -3.51 1.11
N SER A 56 -0.09 -4.46 0.43
CA SER A 56 -0.35 -5.83 0.91
C SER A 56 -0.74 -6.71 -0.27
N SER A 57 -0.57 -8.03 -0.14
CA SER A 57 -1.24 -9.00 -1.03
C SER A 57 -2.76 -8.81 -1.05
N GLY A 58 -3.32 -8.13 -0.05
CA GLY A 58 -4.72 -7.71 -0.03
C GLY A 58 -5.15 -6.87 -1.24
N HIS A 59 -4.23 -6.18 -1.93
CA HIS A 59 -4.56 -5.45 -3.16
C HIS A 59 -5.10 -6.34 -4.28
N HIS A 60 -4.80 -7.65 -4.25
CA HIS A 60 -5.40 -8.61 -5.18
C HIS A 60 -6.89 -8.89 -4.91
N ILE A 61 -7.42 -8.50 -3.75
CA ILE A 61 -8.82 -8.75 -3.37
C ILE A 61 -9.76 -7.76 -4.07
N SER A 62 -9.35 -6.49 -4.20
CA SER A 62 -10.20 -5.45 -4.78
C SER A 62 -9.38 -4.36 -5.46
N PRO A 63 -9.77 -3.92 -6.66
CA PRO A 63 -9.31 -2.65 -7.22
C PRO A 63 -9.87 -1.46 -6.42
N VAL A 64 -9.45 -0.25 -6.78
CA VAL A 64 -10.13 0.97 -6.32
C VAL A 64 -11.39 1.17 -7.15
N VAL A 65 -12.55 1.13 -6.50
CA VAL A 65 -13.84 1.41 -7.14
C VAL A 65 -14.11 2.90 -7.02
N PHE A 66 -13.64 3.66 -8.00
CA PHE A 66 -13.67 5.13 -7.97
C PHE A 66 -15.07 5.72 -7.89
N GLU A 67 -16.09 5.02 -8.41
CA GLU A 67 -17.49 5.42 -8.39
C GLU A 67 -18.12 5.26 -6.99
N ASP A 68 -17.51 4.46 -6.13
CA ASP A 68 -18.04 4.17 -4.79
C ASP A 68 -16.93 3.81 -3.78
N ILE A 69 -15.92 4.66 -3.67
CA ILE A 69 -14.80 4.46 -2.73
C ILE A 69 -15.29 4.31 -1.28
N GLN A 70 -16.37 5.03 -0.95
CA GLN A 70 -16.85 5.15 0.42
C GLN A 70 -17.87 4.08 0.80
N TYR A 71 -18.23 3.16 -0.10
CA TYR A 71 -19.30 2.18 0.15
C TYR A 71 -20.63 2.87 0.48
N ASP A 72 -21.01 3.86 -0.29
CA ASP A 72 -22.30 4.54 -0.16
C ASP A 72 -23.40 3.83 -0.92
N ILE A 73 -23.05 3.05 -1.96
CA ILE A 73 -23.97 2.38 -2.87
C ILE A 73 -23.91 0.86 -2.66
N ARG A 74 -22.73 0.27 -2.72
CA ARG A 74 -22.55 -1.18 -2.59
C ARG A 74 -22.51 -1.63 -1.12
N PRO A 75 -22.93 -2.88 -0.83
CA PRO A 75 -22.76 -3.45 0.51
C PRO A 75 -21.30 -3.41 0.96
N TYR A 76 -21.09 -3.08 2.23
CA TYR A 76 -19.75 -3.08 2.80
C TYR A 76 -19.25 -4.51 3.01
N ASP A 77 -18.06 -4.76 2.53
CA ASP A 77 -17.28 -5.95 2.83
C ASP A 77 -15.89 -5.54 3.32
N ALA A 78 -15.53 -6.00 4.51
CA ALA A 78 -14.34 -5.53 5.22
C ALA A 78 -13.03 -5.88 4.50
N TRP A 79 -12.99 -7.03 3.80
CA TRP A 79 -11.80 -7.45 3.07
C TRP A 79 -11.63 -6.72 1.74
N THR A 80 -12.73 -6.47 1.01
CA THR A 80 -12.67 -5.67 -0.21
C THR A 80 -12.36 -4.21 0.09
N ALA A 81 -12.84 -3.66 1.23
CA ALA A 81 -12.47 -2.32 1.67
C ALA A 81 -10.97 -2.21 2.02
N TYR A 82 -10.44 -3.20 2.70
CA TYR A 82 -8.99 -3.31 2.92
C TYR A 82 -8.23 -3.40 1.61
N GLY A 83 -8.61 -4.34 0.74
CA GLY A 83 -7.99 -4.54 -0.58
C GLY A 83 -7.96 -3.25 -1.39
N GLN A 84 -9.09 -2.54 -1.46
CA GLN A 84 -9.21 -1.24 -2.13
C GLN A 84 -8.19 -0.21 -1.60
N SER A 85 -8.03 -0.12 -0.27
CA SER A 85 -7.06 0.81 0.32
C SER A 85 -5.62 0.46 -0.05
N LYS A 86 -5.29 -0.83 -0.15
CA LYS A 86 -3.95 -1.31 -0.51
C LYS A 86 -3.66 -1.21 -2.00
N SER A 87 -4.67 -1.34 -2.86
CA SER A 87 -4.59 -0.98 -4.28
C SER A 87 -4.35 0.51 -4.47
N ALA A 88 -5.02 1.36 -3.69
CA ALA A 88 -4.81 2.81 -3.74
C ALA A 88 -3.36 3.18 -3.37
N ASN A 89 -2.75 2.52 -2.38
CA ASN A 89 -1.36 2.75 -2.01
C ASN A 89 -0.38 2.39 -3.13
N ALA A 90 -0.61 1.29 -3.82
CA ALA A 90 0.22 0.89 -4.95
C ALA A 90 0.07 1.86 -6.14
N LEU A 91 -1.17 2.25 -6.49
CA LEU A 91 -1.43 3.25 -7.54
C LEU A 91 -0.82 4.62 -7.21
N PHE A 92 -0.92 5.03 -5.95
CA PHE A 92 -0.31 6.28 -5.48
C PHE A 92 1.19 6.31 -5.72
N VAL A 93 1.88 5.22 -5.43
CA VAL A 93 3.33 5.11 -5.64
C VAL A 93 3.70 5.27 -7.12
N VAL A 94 2.97 4.64 -8.02
CA VAL A 94 3.21 4.74 -9.47
C VAL A 94 3.08 6.19 -9.94
N GLU A 95 2.01 6.86 -9.53
CA GLU A 95 1.79 8.25 -9.92
C GLU A 95 2.75 9.22 -9.21
N ALA A 96 3.10 8.97 -7.95
CA ALA A 96 4.11 9.73 -7.23
C ALA A 96 5.49 9.62 -7.90
N ALA A 97 5.88 8.41 -8.31
CA ALA A 97 7.12 8.19 -9.04
C ALA A 97 7.18 8.99 -10.34
N ARG A 98 6.07 9.02 -11.09
CA ARG A 98 5.98 9.78 -12.34
C ARG A 98 6.04 11.29 -12.11
N ARG A 99 5.32 11.81 -11.09
CA ARG A 99 5.22 13.26 -10.84
C ARG A 99 6.47 13.84 -10.20
N TRP A 100 7.11 13.08 -9.31
CA TRP A 100 8.19 13.59 -8.48
C TRP A 100 9.58 13.15 -8.95
N ALA A 101 9.70 12.51 -10.12
CA ALA A 101 10.96 12.07 -10.67
C ALA A 101 11.98 13.22 -10.81
N ALA A 102 11.53 14.36 -11.33
CA ALA A 102 12.37 15.53 -11.52
C ALA A 102 12.86 16.17 -10.21
N ASP A 103 12.14 15.90 -9.10
CA ASP A 103 12.49 16.39 -7.76
C ASP A 103 13.44 15.43 -7.01
N GLY A 104 13.89 14.34 -7.65
CA GLY A 104 14.76 13.33 -7.04
C GLY A 104 14.06 12.52 -5.95
N ILE A 105 12.72 12.38 -6.02
CA ILE A 105 11.92 11.61 -5.07
C ILE A 105 11.61 10.25 -5.69
N PHE A 106 12.04 9.19 -5.01
CA PHE A 106 11.81 7.81 -5.40
C PHE A 106 10.73 7.19 -4.53
N ALA A 107 9.61 6.83 -5.14
CA ALA A 107 8.45 6.25 -4.46
C ALA A 107 8.29 4.77 -4.83
N ASN A 108 8.20 3.89 -3.83
CA ASN A 108 8.01 2.45 -4.05
C ASN A 108 7.01 1.88 -3.05
N ALA A 109 6.26 0.87 -3.48
CA ALA A 109 5.33 0.14 -2.64
C ALA A 109 5.96 -1.13 -2.06
N VAL A 110 5.53 -1.53 -0.87
CA VAL A 110 6.06 -2.70 -0.17
C VAL A 110 4.94 -3.58 0.37
N MET A 111 5.09 -4.88 0.19
CA MET A 111 4.33 -5.91 0.88
C MET A 111 5.24 -6.54 1.95
N PRO A 112 4.97 -6.32 3.25
CA PRO A 112 5.85 -6.79 4.31
C PRO A 112 5.72 -8.29 4.60
N GLY A 113 4.67 -8.93 4.12
CA GLY A 113 4.33 -10.33 4.42
C GLY A 113 3.27 -10.45 5.52
N ALA A 114 3.02 -11.68 5.96
CA ALA A 114 2.15 -11.96 7.09
C ALA A 114 2.97 -11.91 8.41
N ILE A 115 2.62 -11.00 9.32
CA ILE A 115 3.30 -10.82 10.61
C ILE A 115 2.25 -10.77 11.72
N HIS A 116 2.42 -11.54 12.77
CA HIS A 116 1.56 -11.47 13.94
C HIS A 116 1.75 -10.13 14.66
N THR A 117 0.77 -9.26 14.52
CA THR A 117 0.77 -7.93 15.15
C THR A 117 -0.65 -7.57 15.61
N ASN A 118 -0.81 -6.41 16.22
CA ASN A 118 -2.13 -5.89 16.58
C ASN A 118 -2.97 -5.46 15.35
N LEU A 119 -2.42 -5.52 14.15
CA LEU A 119 -3.13 -5.23 12.90
C LEU A 119 -4.33 -6.17 12.73
N GLN A 120 -4.15 -7.47 13.06
CA GLN A 120 -5.15 -8.51 12.85
C GLN A 120 -6.30 -8.50 13.86
N ARG A 121 -6.40 -7.54 14.78
CA ARG A 121 -7.42 -7.51 15.85
C ARG A 121 -8.88 -7.61 15.36
N HIS A 122 -9.14 -7.31 14.09
CA HIS A 122 -10.47 -7.38 13.48
C HIS A 122 -10.60 -8.44 12.38
N SER A 123 -9.52 -9.11 12.00
CA SER A 123 -9.51 -10.01 10.85
C SER A 123 -9.96 -11.44 11.17
N GLY A 124 -10.26 -11.75 12.43
CA GLY A 124 -10.49 -13.12 12.84
C GLY A 124 -9.22 -13.98 12.76
N GLU A 125 -9.37 -15.28 12.65
CA GLU A 125 -8.25 -16.16 12.40
C GLU A 125 -7.79 -16.00 10.95
N LEU A 126 -6.61 -15.42 10.75
CA LEU A 126 -5.95 -15.44 9.44
C LEU A 126 -5.45 -16.85 9.19
N VAL A 127 -6.06 -17.51 8.22
CA VAL A 127 -5.67 -18.85 7.80
C VAL A 127 -4.51 -18.73 6.80
N SER A 128 -3.35 -18.27 7.28
CA SER A 128 -2.12 -18.41 6.51
C SER A 128 -1.35 -19.61 7.06
N PRO A 129 -0.80 -20.47 6.19
CA PRO A 129 0.10 -21.54 6.64
C PRO A 129 1.22 -20.98 7.51
N GLU A 130 1.64 -21.73 8.54
CA GLU A 130 2.59 -21.23 9.52
C GLU A 130 3.93 -20.83 8.90
N GLU A 131 4.35 -21.49 7.84
CA GLU A 131 5.58 -21.19 7.10
C GLU A 131 5.58 -19.81 6.40
N TYR A 132 4.44 -19.17 6.23
CA TYR A 132 4.35 -17.82 5.65
C TYR A 132 4.42 -16.70 6.68
N TRP A 133 4.37 -17.03 7.97
CA TRP A 133 4.46 -16.04 9.03
C TRP A 133 5.89 -15.58 9.26
N LYS A 134 6.06 -14.28 9.34
CA LYS A 134 7.35 -13.61 9.57
C LYS A 134 7.43 -13.03 10.97
N THR A 135 8.62 -12.94 11.49
CA THR A 135 8.89 -12.10 12.66
C THR A 135 8.74 -10.63 12.29
N PRO A 136 8.52 -9.71 13.24
CA PRO A 136 8.51 -8.27 12.98
C PRO A 136 9.78 -7.78 12.26
N GLN A 137 10.94 -8.31 12.59
CA GLN A 137 12.20 -7.97 11.95
C GLN A 137 12.25 -8.40 10.48
N GLN A 138 11.76 -9.60 10.17
CA GLN A 138 11.65 -10.09 8.79
C GLN A 138 10.62 -9.27 8.00
N GLY A 139 9.51 -8.89 8.64
CA GLY A 139 8.50 -8.02 8.03
C GLY A 139 9.04 -6.64 7.67
N ALA A 140 9.88 -6.07 8.54
CA ALA A 140 10.49 -4.76 8.31
C ALA A 140 11.59 -4.78 7.23
N ALA A 141 12.19 -5.93 6.93
CA ALA A 141 13.38 -6.03 6.08
C ALA A 141 13.17 -5.40 4.68
N THR A 142 12.03 -5.66 4.02
CA THR A 142 11.73 -5.10 2.70
C THR A 142 11.58 -3.58 2.77
N SER A 143 10.91 -3.05 3.81
CA SER A 143 10.78 -1.61 4.01
C SER A 143 12.14 -0.94 4.23
N VAL A 144 13.03 -1.55 5.01
CA VAL A 144 14.40 -1.06 5.25
C VAL A 144 15.21 -1.08 3.95
N LEU A 145 15.14 -2.17 3.18
CA LEU A 145 15.80 -2.27 1.88
C LEU A 145 15.38 -1.12 0.96
N VAL A 146 14.08 -0.91 0.80
CA VAL A 146 13.54 0.11 -0.11
C VAL A 146 13.85 1.52 0.39
N ALA A 147 13.80 1.74 1.70
CA ALA A 147 14.08 3.04 2.31
C ALA A 147 15.56 3.44 2.25
N ALA A 148 16.48 2.50 2.48
CA ALA A 148 17.86 2.85 2.81
C ALA A 148 18.94 2.25 1.90
N SER A 149 18.64 1.19 1.14
CA SER A 149 19.66 0.52 0.34
C SER A 149 20.20 1.40 -0.80
N PRO A 150 21.52 1.56 -0.93
CA PRO A 150 22.10 2.25 -2.07
C PRO A 150 21.90 1.50 -3.41
N LEU A 151 21.62 0.20 -3.36
CA LEU A 151 21.35 -0.61 -4.56
C LEU A 151 20.04 -0.21 -5.27
N LEU A 152 19.15 0.48 -4.57
CA LEU A 152 17.88 0.97 -5.12
C LEU A 152 17.91 2.48 -5.42
N GLU A 153 19.12 3.02 -5.64
CA GLU A 153 19.24 4.39 -6.11
C GLU A 153 18.63 4.55 -7.50
N GLY A 154 17.73 5.51 -7.67
CA GLY A 154 17.02 5.73 -8.93
C GLY A 154 15.84 4.78 -9.20
N VAL A 155 15.62 3.77 -8.36
CA VAL A 155 14.49 2.84 -8.51
C VAL A 155 13.22 3.47 -7.94
N SER A 156 12.19 3.61 -8.77
CA SER A 156 10.93 4.26 -8.41
C SER A 156 9.75 3.64 -9.16
N GLY A 157 8.55 3.71 -8.57
CA GLY A 157 7.33 3.19 -9.16
C GLY A 157 7.23 1.66 -9.14
N ARG A 158 7.94 1.00 -8.23
CA ARG A 158 8.01 -0.45 -8.16
C ARG A 158 7.31 -0.99 -6.92
N TYR A 159 6.94 -2.26 -7.00
CA TYR A 159 6.37 -3.04 -5.90
C TYR A 159 7.40 -4.05 -5.41
N PHE A 160 7.62 -4.10 -4.10
CA PHE A 160 8.60 -4.99 -3.49
C PHE A 160 7.95 -5.95 -2.49
N ALA A 161 8.36 -7.20 -2.53
CA ALA A 161 8.02 -8.24 -1.57
C ALA A 161 9.25 -9.11 -1.30
N ASP A 162 9.42 -9.60 -0.08
CA ASP A 162 10.52 -10.51 0.28
C ASP A 162 11.91 -10.01 -0.14
N CYS A 163 12.15 -8.71 0.02
CA CYS A 163 13.37 -8.01 -0.39
C CYS A 163 13.69 -8.09 -1.89
N ASN A 164 12.70 -8.37 -2.73
CA ASN A 164 12.84 -8.41 -4.18
C ASN A 164 11.78 -7.50 -4.84
N GLN A 165 12.07 -7.02 -6.04
CA GLN A 165 11.04 -6.45 -6.89
C GLN A 165 10.08 -7.57 -7.30
N ALA A 166 8.79 -7.38 -7.06
CA ALA A 166 7.76 -8.33 -7.43
C ALA A 166 7.41 -8.17 -8.92
N GLU A 167 7.19 -9.30 -9.59
CA GLU A 167 6.67 -9.31 -10.95
C GLU A 167 5.14 -9.09 -10.94
N PRO A 168 4.59 -8.41 -11.95
CA PRO A 168 3.15 -8.26 -12.10
C PRO A 168 2.46 -9.63 -12.19
N ILE A 169 1.39 -9.81 -11.42
CA ILE A 169 0.60 -11.03 -11.46
C ILE A 169 -0.65 -10.76 -12.29
N VAL A 170 -0.81 -11.51 -13.39
CA VAL A 170 -2.02 -11.52 -14.19
C VAL A 170 -2.94 -12.61 -13.66
N ARG A 171 -4.12 -12.26 -13.17
CA ARG A 171 -5.12 -13.25 -12.82
C ARG A 171 -5.72 -13.87 -14.08
N ALA A 172 -5.77 -15.21 -14.10
CA ALA A 172 -6.34 -15.98 -15.21
C ALA A 172 -7.88 -16.05 -15.18
N SER A 173 -8.58 -15.10 -14.57
CA SER A 173 -10.01 -15.25 -14.28
C SER A 173 -10.95 -14.74 -15.38
N GLY A 174 -10.45 -14.14 -16.43
CA GLY A 174 -11.29 -13.58 -17.52
C GLY A 174 -12.27 -12.48 -17.09
N ASN A 175 -12.18 -12.00 -15.86
CA ASN A 175 -12.95 -10.86 -15.38
C ASN A 175 -12.21 -9.55 -15.78
N PRO A 176 -12.84 -8.64 -16.54
CA PRO A 176 -12.21 -7.39 -16.96
C PRO A 176 -11.75 -6.51 -15.81
N PHE A 177 -12.29 -6.72 -14.59
CA PHE A 177 -11.81 -6.03 -13.39
C PHE A 177 -10.49 -6.58 -12.84
N ASP A 178 -10.08 -7.79 -13.25
CA ASP A 178 -8.80 -8.37 -12.83
C ASP A 178 -7.61 -7.73 -13.56
N GLU A 179 -7.81 -7.19 -14.76
CA GLU A 179 -6.79 -6.42 -15.49
C GLU A 179 -6.50 -5.08 -14.82
N MET A 180 -7.48 -4.50 -14.11
CA MET A 180 -7.29 -3.26 -13.34
C MET A 180 -6.51 -3.47 -12.03
N SER A 181 -6.34 -4.71 -11.58
CA SER A 181 -5.49 -5.04 -10.43
C SER A 181 -4.01 -5.17 -10.79
N LEU A 182 -3.65 -5.03 -12.07
CA LEU A 182 -2.29 -4.94 -12.55
C LEU A 182 -1.71 -3.59 -12.16
N VAL A 183 -1.19 -3.56 -10.97
CA VAL A 183 -0.50 -2.38 -10.50
C VAL A 183 0.97 -2.53 -10.79
N ALA A 184 1.49 -1.49 -11.34
CA ALA A 184 2.89 -1.16 -11.52
C ALA A 184 3.61 -1.88 -12.68
N HIS A 185 3.53 -1.28 -13.82
CA HIS A 185 4.63 -1.25 -14.78
C HIS A 185 5.57 -0.10 -14.45
#